data_0927174d341bae75c6bf1c39dd219408
#
_entry.id   0927174d341bae75c6bf1c39dd219408
#
_cell.length_a   1.000
_cell.length_b   1.000
_cell.length_c   1.000
_cell.angle_alpha   90.00
_cell.angle_beta   90.00
_cell.angle_gamma   90.00
#
_symmetry.space_group_name_H-M   'P 1'
#
loop_
_entity.id
_entity.type
_entity.pdbx_description
1 polymer ?
#
loop_
_entity_poly.entity_id
_entity_poly.type
_entity_poly.pdbx_seq_one_letter_code
_entity_poly.pdbx_strand_id
1 'polypeptide(L)'
;MADVKIRHKTILFAGKLSTDDPAMIGDNYQTLTNLRYADTHIRAVQGMTKINTTALSTYLKTRNAFHFRKSQPSESHILTQVYNTGLTASQVLQNTTAIPTAGDYSATALWTDSAGAGRGRFSEASNGDMIYCNGVDACIWGGSEHSCGAVIQSTAALSAASDTATNPKDYTDQMNNTKTDSANIITCGGSYLTFLLGSVRPIQGATVYVSSANTSANTLTVKESTDGDWNALTVTSDGTRVSGKTFAQTGTITWDSTVSTTKLKYLEGYYLYWYQFTISAGSAGIYCITIDMPFQPIIALWDGVYRNVSQFYLYTGAQADYTTNVLYEDHETSTASTYVSLASLVATTQYMEIGFAEKQTGLYFVLPTGNVNSHGAAVAIDYWNGSAYASVGTVMDGTATAGVSFAKSGVTSWNNTSLASEQKKQ
;
A
#
# COMPACT_ATOMS: atom_id res chain seq x y z
N MET A 1 -32.12 -48.57 -46.39
CA MET A 1 -31.58 -47.69 -45.34
C MET A 1 -31.87 -48.34 -44.02
N ALA A 2 -30.84 -48.78 -43.29
CA ALA A 2 -31.00 -49.41 -42.00
C ALA A 2 -31.34 -48.32 -40.97
N ASP A 3 -32.44 -48.51 -40.28
CA ASP A 3 -32.94 -47.58 -39.25
C ASP A 3 -32.03 -47.67 -38.03
N VAL A 4 -31.17 -46.67 -37.81
CA VAL A 4 -30.27 -46.60 -36.69
C VAL A 4 -31.09 -46.19 -35.47
N LYS A 5 -31.53 -47.18 -34.70
CA LYS A 5 -32.14 -46.93 -33.38
C LYS A 5 -31.12 -46.42 -32.40
N ILE A 6 -31.11 -45.10 -32.17
CA ILE A 6 -30.37 -44.50 -31.09
C ILE A 6 -31.03 -44.91 -29.77
N ARG A 7 -30.45 -45.82 -29.04
CA ARG A 7 -30.88 -46.14 -27.68
C ARG A 7 -30.34 -45.07 -26.71
N HIS A 8 -31.21 -44.20 -26.22
CA HIS A 8 -30.90 -43.35 -25.11
C HIS A 8 -30.82 -44.19 -23.82
N LYS A 9 -29.62 -44.38 -23.29
CA LYS A 9 -29.43 -44.94 -21.98
C LYS A 9 -29.26 -43.79 -20.99
N THR A 10 -30.20 -43.62 -20.07
CA THR A 10 -30.04 -42.70 -18.96
C THR A 10 -29.09 -43.35 -17.95
N ILE A 11 -27.92 -42.81 -17.77
CA ILE A 11 -26.95 -43.27 -16.78
C ILE A 11 -26.99 -42.27 -15.62
N LEU A 12 -27.35 -42.75 -14.43
CA LEU A 12 -27.25 -41.97 -13.19
C LEU A 12 -25.81 -42.00 -12.70
N PHE A 13 -25.20 -40.82 -12.59
CA PHE A 13 -23.82 -40.72 -12.16
C PHE A 13 -23.73 -40.37 -10.68
N ALA A 14 -22.94 -41.12 -9.93
CA ALA A 14 -22.58 -40.81 -8.54
C ALA A 14 -21.54 -39.66 -8.43
N GLY A 15 -21.22 -39.01 -9.49
CA GLY A 15 -20.63 -37.66 -9.49
C GLY A 15 -19.13 -37.51 -9.27
N LYS A 16 -18.30 -38.54 -9.47
CA LYS A 16 -16.83 -38.34 -9.33
C LYS A 16 -16.05 -38.92 -10.51
N LEU A 17 -15.03 -38.16 -10.96
CA LEU A 17 -13.93 -38.72 -11.72
C LEU A 17 -13.15 -39.66 -10.82
N SER A 18 -13.02 -40.92 -11.19
CA SER A 18 -12.19 -41.91 -10.48
C SER A 18 -10.86 -42.10 -11.18
N THR A 19 -9.81 -42.28 -10.39
CA THR A 19 -8.46 -42.65 -10.85
C THR A 19 -8.25 -44.18 -10.73
N ASP A 20 -9.27 -44.93 -10.30
CA ASP A 20 -9.21 -46.37 -10.12
C ASP A 20 -9.15 -47.10 -11.46
N ASP A 21 -8.82 -48.40 -11.40
CA ASP A 21 -8.83 -49.26 -12.58
C ASP A 21 -10.19 -49.23 -13.27
N PRO A 22 -10.25 -49.11 -14.61
CA PRO A 22 -11.51 -49.10 -15.35
C PRO A 22 -12.45 -50.21 -15.04
N ALA A 23 -11.96 -51.38 -14.65
CA ALA A 23 -12.78 -52.51 -14.23
C ALA A 23 -13.47 -52.33 -12.87
N MET A 24 -12.98 -51.40 -12.03
CA MET A 24 -13.49 -51.15 -10.69
C MET A 24 -14.31 -49.87 -10.54
N ILE A 25 -14.44 -49.09 -11.61
CA ILE A 25 -15.06 -47.73 -11.56
C ILE A 25 -16.59 -47.84 -11.44
N GLY A 26 -17.20 -48.92 -11.83
CA GLY A 26 -18.65 -49.04 -11.86
C GLY A 26 -19.32 -48.02 -12.80
N ASP A 27 -20.18 -47.18 -12.25
CA ASP A 27 -20.93 -46.17 -13.01
C ASP A 27 -20.22 -44.80 -13.09
N ASN A 28 -18.93 -44.66 -12.68
CA ASN A 28 -18.15 -43.44 -12.74
C ASN A 28 -17.37 -43.35 -14.06
N TYR A 29 -16.86 -42.15 -14.36
CA TYR A 29 -15.97 -41.91 -15.51
C TYR A 29 -14.54 -41.76 -15.08
N GLN A 30 -13.64 -42.32 -15.87
CA GLN A 30 -12.22 -42.12 -15.70
C GLN A 30 -11.74 -40.83 -16.37
N THR A 31 -12.39 -40.46 -17.47
CA THR A 31 -12.04 -39.24 -18.20
C THR A 31 -13.29 -38.56 -18.75
N LEU A 32 -13.39 -37.26 -18.56
CA LEU A 32 -14.38 -36.42 -19.19
C LEU A 32 -13.66 -35.31 -19.97
N THR A 33 -13.85 -35.29 -21.29
CA THR A 33 -13.28 -34.25 -22.15
C THR A 33 -14.41 -33.44 -22.76
N ASN A 34 -14.36 -32.11 -22.62
CA ASN A 34 -15.37 -31.16 -23.10
C ASN A 34 -16.79 -31.42 -22.57
N LEU A 35 -16.90 -32.11 -21.45
CA LEU A 35 -18.14 -32.41 -20.78
C LEU A 35 -18.04 -32.00 -19.30
N ARG A 36 -19.17 -31.63 -18.71
CA ARG A 36 -19.26 -31.41 -17.27
C ARG A 36 -20.44 -32.16 -16.70
N TYR A 37 -20.30 -32.63 -15.50
CA TYR A 37 -21.41 -33.13 -14.73
C TYR A 37 -22.26 -31.98 -14.20
N ALA A 38 -23.57 -32.06 -14.38
CA ALA A 38 -24.51 -31.09 -13.87
C ALA A 38 -25.70 -31.83 -13.23
N ASP A 39 -25.71 -31.86 -11.92
CA ASP A 39 -26.68 -32.56 -11.08
C ASP A 39 -26.82 -34.05 -11.43
N THR A 40 -27.74 -34.42 -12.28
CA THR A 40 -28.04 -35.81 -12.65
C THR A 40 -27.68 -36.14 -14.10
N HIS A 41 -27.02 -35.23 -14.83
CA HIS A 41 -26.73 -35.44 -16.25
C HIS A 41 -25.39 -34.83 -16.65
N ILE A 42 -24.87 -35.30 -17.77
CA ILE A 42 -23.65 -34.74 -18.38
C ILE A 42 -24.08 -33.72 -19.44
N ARG A 43 -23.46 -32.55 -19.43
CA ARG A 43 -23.65 -31.52 -20.45
C ARG A 43 -22.35 -31.31 -21.20
N ALA A 44 -22.45 -31.03 -22.50
CA ALA A 44 -21.35 -30.48 -23.26
C ALA A 44 -20.93 -29.14 -22.64
N VAL A 45 -19.63 -28.94 -22.43
CA VAL A 45 -19.08 -27.63 -22.11
C VAL A 45 -19.19 -26.80 -23.37
N GLN A 46 -19.88 -25.66 -23.28
CA GLN A 46 -19.90 -24.71 -24.39
C GLN A 46 -18.50 -24.31 -24.78
N GLY A 47 -18.24 -24.12 -26.07
CA GLY A 47 -16.94 -23.71 -26.57
C GLY A 47 -16.40 -22.49 -25.78
N MET A 48 -15.15 -22.54 -25.34
CA MET A 48 -14.49 -21.44 -24.66
C MET A 48 -13.81 -20.55 -25.70
N THR A 49 -14.09 -19.26 -25.64
CA THR A 49 -13.36 -18.25 -26.41
C THR A 49 -12.07 -17.92 -25.65
N LYS A 50 -10.95 -17.84 -26.36
CA LYS A 50 -9.70 -17.39 -25.76
C LYS A 50 -9.84 -15.94 -25.30
N ILE A 51 -9.51 -15.65 -24.05
CA ILE A 51 -9.41 -14.28 -23.55
C ILE A 51 -8.11 -13.64 -24.07
N ASN A 52 -7.04 -14.42 -24.15
CA ASN A 52 -5.75 -14.00 -24.62
C ASN A 52 -5.59 -14.34 -26.10
N THR A 53 -5.32 -13.36 -26.94
CA THR A 53 -5.17 -13.54 -28.41
C THR A 53 -3.78 -14.04 -28.76
N THR A 54 -2.77 -13.65 -28.00
CA THR A 54 -1.37 -14.05 -28.21
C THR A 54 -0.95 -15.11 -27.20
N ALA A 55 -0.26 -16.13 -27.65
CA ALA A 55 0.27 -17.16 -26.77
C ALA A 55 1.38 -16.59 -25.85
N LEU A 56 1.35 -16.97 -24.59
CA LEU A 56 2.44 -16.68 -23.64
C LEU A 56 3.60 -17.64 -23.91
N SER A 57 4.35 -17.38 -24.99
CA SER A 57 5.39 -18.29 -25.53
C SER A 57 6.53 -18.58 -24.57
N THR A 58 6.77 -17.67 -23.60
CA THR A 58 7.82 -17.81 -22.57
C THR A 58 7.37 -18.59 -21.34
N TYR A 59 6.09 -19.03 -21.31
CA TYR A 59 5.52 -19.72 -20.17
C TYR A 59 4.91 -21.07 -20.57
N LEU A 60 5.16 -22.09 -19.77
CA LEU A 60 4.72 -23.46 -20.07
C LEU A 60 3.37 -23.81 -19.45
N LYS A 61 3.06 -23.25 -18.30
CA LYS A 61 1.94 -23.75 -17.51
C LYS A 61 1.30 -22.65 -16.64
N THR A 62 -0.01 -22.49 -16.77
CA THR A 62 -0.82 -21.71 -15.84
C THR A 62 -1.08 -22.54 -14.59
N ARG A 63 -0.86 -21.96 -13.41
CA ARG A 63 -1.12 -22.58 -12.11
C ARG A 63 -2.42 -22.14 -11.50
N ASN A 64 -2.72 -20.86 -11.60
CA ASN A 64 -3.93 -20.26 -11.06
C ASN A 64 -4.28 -18.99 -11.84
N ALA A 65 -5.55 -18.59 -11.77
CA ALA A 65 -6.02 -17.32 -12.31
C ALA A 65 -7.04 -16.71 -11.34
N PHE A 66 -7.08 -15.39 -11.28
CA PHE A 66 -7.94 -14.63 -10.40
C PHE A 66 -8.46 -13.38 -11.11
N HIS A 67 -9.72 -13.04 -10.91
CA HIS A 67 -10.31 -11.84 -11.43
C HIS A 67 -10.31 -10.77 -10.33
N PHE A 68 -9.35 -9.86 -10.41
CA PHE A 68 -9.25 -8.69 -9.53
C PHE A 68 -10.18 -7.58 -10.03
N ARG A 69 -11.01 -7.05 -9.13
CA ARG A 69 -11.96 -5.97 -9.44
C ARG A 69 -12.07 -5.00 -8.28
N LYS A 70 -12.04 -3.71 -8.61
CA LYS A 70 -12.38 -2.63 -7.69
C LYS A 70 -13.48 -1.75 -8.28
N SER A 71 -14.31 -1.17 -7.42
CA SER A 71 -15.35 -0.22 -7.82
C SER A 71 -14.88 1.24 -7.77
N GLN A 72 -14.00 1.57 -6.83
CA GLN A 72 -13.50 2.92 -6.59
C GLN A 72 -12.00 2.88 -6.21
N PRO A 73 -11.10 3.43 -7.00
CA PRO A 73 -11.24 3.69 -8.44
C PRO A 73 -11.56 2.43 -9.23
N SER A 74 -12.32 2.56 -10.32
CA SER A 74 -12.76 1.39 -11.09
C SER A 74 -11.59 0.73 -11.82
N GLU A 75 -11.34 -0.52 -11.50
CA GLU A 75 -10.25 -1.31 -12.07
C GLU A 75 -10.67 -2.79 -12.20
N SER A 76 -10.21 -3.45 -13.27
CA SER A 76 -10.55 -4.86 -13.52
C SER A 76 -9.43 -5.55 -14.31
N HIS A 77 -8.85 -6.61 -13.73
CA HIS A 77 -7.76 -7.38 -14.33
C HIS A 77 -7.94 -8.88 -14.12
N ILE A 78 -7.44 -9.69 -15.06
CA ILE A 78 -7.17 -11.10 -14.79
C ILE A 78 -5.70 -11.23 -14.39
N LEU A 79 -5.47 -11.69 -13.18
CA LEU A 79 -4.15 -12.06 -12.68
C LEU A 79 -3.94 -13.55 -12.90
N THR A 80 -2.77 -13.95 -13.38
CA THR A 80 -2.48 -15.35 -13.68
C THR A 80 -1.10 -15.71 -13.16
N GLN A 81 -1.03 -16.74 -12.31
CA GLN A 81 0.26 -17.34 -11.94
C GLN A 81 0.67 -18.33 -13.03
N VAL A 82 1.85 -18.12 -13.59
CA VAL A 82 2.42 -18.94 -14.68
C VAL A 82 3.84 -19.40 -14.34
N TYR A 83 4.24 -20.55 -14.88
CA TYR A 83 5.63 -21.01 -14.83
C TYR A 83 6.41 -20.58 -16.07
N ASN A 84 7.67 -20.20 -15.85
CA ASN A 84 8.63 -20.02 -16.96
C ASN A 84 8.94 -21.34 -17.67
N THR A 85 9.56 -21.25 -18.84
CA THR A 85 9.89 -22.41 -19.69
C THR A 85 10.80 -23.44 -19.02
N GLY A 86 11.61 -23.03 -18.04
CA GLY A 86 12.48 -23.92 -17.26
C GLY A 86 11.83 -24.56 -16.05
N LEU A 87 10.58 -24.22 -15.72
CA LEU A 87 9.89 -24.62 -14.49
C LEU A 87 10.65 -24.27 -13.20
N THR A 88 11.57 -23.31 -13.27
CA THR A 88 12.44 -22.90 -12.16
C THR A 88 11.85 -21.78 -11.33
N ALA A 89 10.99 -20.96 -11.94
CA ALA A 89 10.28 -19.86 -11.27
C ALA A 89 8.84 -19.75 -11.76
N SER A 90 7.95 -19.30 -10.91
CA SER A 90 6.64 -18.84 -11.32
C SER A 90 6.53 -17.33 -11.18
N GLN A 91 5.61 -16.74 -11.94
CA GLN A 91 5.39 -15.31 -12.01
C GLN A 91 3.90 -15.01 -12.00
N VAL A 92 3.52 -13.87 -11.46
CA VAL A 92 2.16 -13.35 -11.54
C VAL A 92 2.13 -12.32 -12.67
N LEU A 93 1.30 -12.58 -13.68
CA LEU A 93 1.07 -11.71 -14.83
C LEU A 93 -0.31 -11.05 -14.72
N GLN A 94 -0.43 -9.85 -15.26
CA GLN A 94 -1.66 -9.09 -15.36
C GLN A 94 -2.12 -9.02 -16.81
N ASN A 95 -3.41 -9.22 -17.05
CA ASN A 95 -4.03 -8.86 -18.32
C ASN A 95 -4.19 -7.33 -18.38
N THR A 96 -3.73 -6.72 -19.46
CA THR A 96 -3.68 -5.26 -19.61
C THR A 96 -4.98 -4.64 -20.13
N THR A 97 -5.93 -5.47 -20.55
CA THR A 97 -7.23 -5.00 -21.07
C THR A 97 -8.36 -5.37 -20.15
N ALA A 98 -9.44 -4.58 -20.19
CA ALA A 98 -10.64 -4.85 -19.41
C ALA A 98 -11.31 -6.17 -19.85
N ILE A 99 -11.81 -6.93 -18.87
CA ILE A 99 -12.54 -8.17 -19.08
C ILE A 99 -14.01 -7.85 -19.43
N PRO A 100 -14.63 -8.57 -20.39
CA PRO A 100 -14.20 -9.79 -21.09
C PRO A 100 -13.47 -9.53 -22.42
N THR A 101 -13.01 -8.34 -22.69
CA THR A 101 -12.32 -8.01 -23.95
C THR A 101 -11.06 -8.85 -24.07
N ALA A 102 -10.82 -9.45 -25.23
CA ALA A 102 -9.59 -10.16 -25.51
C ALA A 102 -8.39 -9.20 -25.42
N GLY A 103 -7.34 -9.63 -24.76
CA GLY A 103 -6.11 -8.83 -24.59
C GLY A 103 -4.95 -9.69 -24.15
N ASP A 104 -3.76 -9.18 -24.36
CA ASP A 104 -2.53 -9.83 -23.97
C ASP A 104 -2.18 -9.52 -22.52
N TYR A 105 -1.53 -10.45 -21.87
CA TYR A 105 -0.93 -10.19 -20.56
C TYR A 105 0.28 -9.28 -20.72
N SER A 106 0.53 -8.46 -19.70
CA SER A 106 1.72 -7.62 -19.64
C SER A 106 2.98 -8.48 -19.81
N ALA A 107 3.92 -8.01 -20.62
CA ALA A 107 5.22 -8.66 -20.78
C ALA A 107 6.05 -8.62 -19.49
N THR A 108 5.80 -7.62 -18.64
CA THR A 108 6.45 -7.47 -17.33
C THR A 108 5.58 -8.15 -16.27
N ALA A 109 6.17 -9.05 -15.49
CA ALA A 109 5.50 -9.67 -14.37
C ALA A 109 5.25 -8.65 -13.26
N LEU A 110 4.06 -8.72 -12.63
CA LEU A 110 3.78 -7.95 -11.40
C LEU A 110 4.61 -8.45 -10.22
N TRP A 111 4.87 -9.77 -10.20
CA TRP A 111 5.62 -10.42 -9.14
C TRP A 111 6.35 -11.65 -9.70
N THR A 112 7.55 -11.89 -9.22
CA THR A 112 8.28 -13.14 -9.44
C THR A 112 8.36 -13.88 -8.13
N ASP A 113 7.81 -15.09 -8.10
CA ASP A 113 7.76 -15.92 -6.91
C ASP A 113 9.17 -16.32 -6.45
N SER A 114 9.37 -16.41 -5.14
CA SER A 114 10.58 -16.92 -4.52
C SER A 114 10.80 -18.40 -4.86
N ALA A 115 12.03 -18.86 -4.77
CA ALA A 115 12.36 -20.27 -5.00
C ALA A 115 11.57 -21.18 -4.04
N GLY A 116 11.07 -22.28 -4.57
CA GLY A 116 10.25 -23.23 -3.80
C GLY A 116 8.79 -22.86 -3.67
N ALA A 117 8.34 -21.76 -4.30
CA ALA A 117 6.95 -21.32 -4.27
C ALA A 117 5.99 -22.39 -4.82
N GLY A 118 4.90 -22.58 -4.09
CA GLY A 118 3.81 -23.46 -4.44
C GLY A 118 2.80 -22.82 -5.40
N ARG A 119 1.62 -23.45 -5.51
CA ARG A 119 0.47 -22.86 -6.20
C ARG A 119 -0.03 -21.67 -5.42
N GLY A 120 -0.06 -20.50 -6.05
CA GLY A 120 -0.55 -19.28 -5.48
C GLY A 120 -2.04 -19.29 -5.21
N ARG A 121 -2.46 -18.58 -4.18
CA ARG A 121 -3.85 -18.30 -3.84
C ARG A 121 -4.03 -16.81 -3.77
N PHE A 122 -5.11 -16.33 -4.36
CA PHE A 122 -5.49 -14.92 -4.37
C PHE A 122 -6.74 -14.74 -3.52
N SER A 123 -6.82 -13.64 -2.81
CA SER A 123 -7.98 -13.23 -2.03
C SER A 123 -8.10 -11.72 -2.02
N GLU A 124 -9.31 -11.20 -2.03
CA GLU A 124 -9.56 -9.76 -1.84
C GLU A 124 -9.60 -9.42 -0.35
N ALA A 125 -8.97 -8.32 0.01
CA ALA A 125 -9.09 -7.69 1.31
C ALA A 125 -10.27 -6.71 1.34
N SER A 126 -10.77 -6.38 2.54
CA SER A 126 -11.93 -5.50 2.70
C SER A 126 -11.75 -4.08 2.14
N ASN A 127 -10.52 -3.62 2.01
CA ASN A 127 -10.16 -2.31 1.43
C ASN A 127 -10.02 -2.34 -0.10
N GLY A 128 -10.34 -3.46 -0.75
CA GLY A 128 -10.23 -3.64 -2.21
C GLY A 128 -8.83 -4.00 -2.70
N ASP A 129 -7.90 -4.29 -1.80
CA ASP A 129 -6.59 -4.81 -2.17
C ASP A 129 -6.64 -6.32 -2.42
N MET A 130 -5.67 -6.84 -3.16
CA MET A 130 -5.52 -8.26 -3.39
C MET A 130 -4.37 -8.82 -2.55
N ILE A 131 -4.63 -9.88 -1.82
CA ILE A 131 -3.65 -10.65 -1.07
C ILE A 131 -3.28 -11.89 -1.91
N TYR A 132 -1.98 -12.15 -2.01
CA TYR A 132 -1.42 -13.30 -2.70
C TYR A 132 -0.49 -14.08 -1.78
N CYS A 133 -0.71 -15.41 -1.68
CA CYS A 133 0.15 -16.31 -0.91
C CYS A 133 0.41 -17.59 -1.70
N ASN A 134 1.66 -18.07 -1.71
CA ASN A 134 2.08 -19.29 -2.42
C ASN A 134 2.79 -20.33 -1.54
N GLY A 135 2.75 -20.13 -0.22
CA GLY A 135 3.42 -20.98 0.78
C GLY A 135 4.84 -20.54 1.12
N VAL A 136 5.44 -19.64 0.35
CA VAL A 136 6.76 -19.00 0.61
C VAL A 136 6.58 -17.50 0.67
N ASP A 137 5.92 -16.90 -0.33
CA ASP A 137 5.65 -15.48 -0.39
C ASP A 137 4.26 -15.18 0.17
N ALA A 138 4.13 -14.06 0.86
CA ALA A 138 2.87 -13.42 1.24
C ALA A 138 2.95 -11.95 0.82
N CYS A 139 2.12 -11.58 -0.14
CA CYS A 139 2.18 -10.28 -0.81
C CYS A 139 0.81 -9.61 -0.84
N ILE A 140 0.82 -8.29 -1.02
CA ILE A 140 -0.36 -7.45 -1.23
C ILE A 140 -0.17 -6.60 -2.49
N TRP A 141 -1.26 -6.35 -3.19
CA TRP A 141 -1.31 -5.49 -4.37
C TRP A 141 -2.55 -4.61 -4.33
N GLY A 142 -2.38 -3.31 -4.49
CA GLY A 142 -3.48 -2.35 -4.49
C GLY A 142 -4.06 -2.03 -5.87
N GLY A 143 -3.50 -2.61 -6.92
CA GLY A 143 -3.84 -2.27 -8.30
C GLY A 143 -3.00 -1.11 -8.83
N SER A 144 -3.19 -0.81 -10.11
CA SER A 144 -2.54 0.32 -10.79
C SER A 144 -3.27 1.64 -10.60
N GLU A 145 -4.48 1.60 -10.04
CA GLU A 145 -5.24 2.77 -9.65
C GLU A 145 -5.83 2.60 -8.25
N HIS A 146 -5.33 3.35 -7.29
CA HIS A 146 -5.81 3.36 -5.91
C HIS A 146 -6.06 4.79 -5.45
N SER A 147 -6.95 4.98 -4.48
CA SER A 147 -7.18 6.29 -3.86
C SER A 147 -5.95 6.74 -3.06
N CYS A 148 -5.68 8.03 -3.07
CA CYS A 148 -4.65 8.63 -2.21
C CYS A 148 -5.09 8.60 -0.75
N GLY A 149 -4.16 8.36 0.17
CA GLY A 149 -4.40 8.52 1.61
C GLY A 149 -4.54 9.97 2.01
N ALA A 150 -3.79 10.85 1.35
CA ALA A 150 -3.92 12.31 1.49
C ALA A 150 -3.38 13.03 0.24
N VAL A 151 -3.92 14.22 -0.05
CA VAL A 151 -3.41 15.12 -1.10
C VAL A 151 -3.35 16.54 -0.55
N ILE A 152 -2.13 17.04 -0.34
CA ILE A 152 -1.87 18.35 0.25
C ILE A 152 -1.14 19.23 -0.76
N GLN A 153 -1.65 20.43 -1.03
CA GLN A 153 -0.90 21.45 -1.77
C GLN A 153 0.00 22.25 -0.84
N SER A 154 1.16 22.67 -1.35
CA SER A 154 2.11 23.53 -0.67
C SER A 154 2.61 24.63 -1.61
N THR A 155 2.86 25.83 -1.07
CA THR A 155 3.46 26.92 -1.85
C THR A 155 4.98 26.76 -2.03
N ALA A 156 5.62 25.88 -1.27
CA ALA A 156 7.02 25.55 -1.40
C ALA A 156 7.25 24.04 -1.40
N ALA A 157 8.31 23.61 -2.08
CA ALA A 157 8.80 22.24 -1.95
C ALA A 157 9.37 22.01 -0.56
N LEU A 158 9.10 20.84 0.03
CA LEU A 158 9.65 20.45 1.32
C LEU A 158 11.12 20.02 1.15
N SER A 159 11.90 20.29 2.17
CA SER A 159 13.31 19.88 2.30
C SER A 159 13.51 19.07 3.60
N ALA A 160 14.69 18.52 3.79
CA ALA A 160 15.07 17.77 5.00
C ALA A 160 14.75 18.51 6.31
N ALA A 161 14.90 19.82 6.31
CA ALA A 161 14.66 20.67 7.50
C ALA A 161 13.18 21.03 7.71
N SER A 162 12.29 20.65 6.79
CA SER A 162 10.87 21.03 6.82
C SER A 162 9.96 19.82 6.82
N ASP A 163 9.31 19.57 7.94
CA ASP A 163 8.29 18.52 8.13
C ASP A 163 6.86 19.08 8.03
N THR A 164 6.70 20.31 7.56
CA THR A 164 5.42 21.01 7.47
C THR A 164 5.32 21.67 6.11
N ALA A 165 4.19 21.49 5.43
CA ALA A 165 3.91 22.16 4.17
C ALA A 165 3.73 23.67 4.40
N THR A 166 4.15 24.48 3.41
CA THR A 166 4.00 25.93 3.49
C THR A 166 2.64 26.34 2.94
N ASN A 167 1.83 27.02 3.76
CA ASN A 167 0.44 27.38 3.45
C ASN A 167 -0.36 26.17 2.93
N PRO A 168 -0.46 25.08 3.72
CA PRO A 168 -1.07 23.85 3.26
C PRO A 168 -2.54 24.01 2.90
N LYS A 169 -2.96 23.29 1.87
CA LYS A 169 -4.37 23.08 1.53
C LYS A 169 -4.62 21.60 1.34
N ASP A 170 -5.53 21.05 2.14
CA ASP A 170 -5.95 19.67 2.03
C ASP A 170 -7.01 19.53 0.94
N TYR A 171 -6.73 18.67 -0.03
CA TYR A 171 -7.61 18.34 -1.15
C TYR A 171 -7.90 16.83 -1.23
N THR A 172 -7.72 16.11 -0.13
CA THR A 172 -7.85 14.63 -0.09
C THR A 172 -9.22 14.17 -0.59
N ASP A 173 -10.29 14.75 -0.10
CA ASP A 173 -11.65 14.36 -0.51
C ASP A 173 -11.92 14.68 -1.98
N GLN A 174 -11.47 15.86 -2.45
CA GLN A 174 -11.65 16.29 -3.83
C GLN A 174 -10.90 15.38 -4.81
N MET A 175 -9.67 15.00 -4.47
CA MET A 175 -8.82 14.20 -5.34
C MET A 175 -9.19 12.71 -5.37
N ASN A 176 -9.90 12.22 -4.37
CA ASN A 176 -10.41 10.86 -4.30
C ASN A 176 -11.85 10.72 -4.83
N ASN A 177 -12.43 11.78 -5.36
CA ASN A 177 -13.77 11.78 -5.96
C ASN A 177 -13.78 11.14 -7.37
N THR A 178 -14.85 11.32 -8.13
CA THR A 178 -14.91 10.80 -9.50
C THR A 178 -13.92 11.51 -10.40
N LYS A 179 -13.29 10.76 -11.31
CA LYS A 179 -12.22 11.23 -12.22
C LYS A 179 -12.60 12.41 -13.13
N THR A 180 -13.87 12.72 -13.25
CA THR A 180 -14.38 13.76 -14.17
C THR A 180 -15.34 14.74 -13.48
N ASP A 181 -15.35 14.79 -12.17
CA ASP A 181 -16.22 15.70 -11.43
C ASP A 181 -15.68 17.14 -11.49
N SER A 182 -16.32 17.95 -12.33
CA SER A 182 -15.93 19.36 -12.52
C SER A 182 -16.16 20.26 -11.32
N ALA A 183 -16.93 19.83 -10.33
CA ALA A 183 -17.16 20.59 -9.09
C ALA A 183 -15.95 20.54 -8.14
N ASN A 184 -15.05 19.58 -8.31
CA ASN A 184 -13.94 19.31 -7.42
C ASN A 184 -12.55 19.53 -8.07
N ILE A 185 -12.47 20.39 -9.07
CA ILE A 185 -11.20 20.68 -9.75
C ILE A 185 -10.30 21.50 -8.82
N ILE A 186 -9.05 21.04 -8.65
CA ILE A 186 -8.00 21.84 -8.02
C ILE A 186 -7.06 22.41 -9.08
N THR A 187 -6.49 23.57 -8.78
CA THR A 187 -5.47 24.20 -9.64
C THR A 187 -4.08 23.95 -9.07
N CYS A 188 -3.25 23.20 -9.81
CA CYS A 188 -1.82 23.12 -9.55
C CYS A 188 -1.12 24.19 -10.39
N GLY A 189 -0.56 25.22 -9.74
CA GLY A 189 0.08 26.32 -10.45
C GLY A 189 0.06 27.63 -9.68
N GLY A 190 0.60 28.71 -10.28
CA GLY A 190 0.75 29.97 -9.61
C GLY A 190 1.68 29.90 -8.41
N SER A 191 1.16 30.20 -7.21
CA SER A 191 1.92 30.02 -5.96
C SER A 191 1.98 28.58 -5.47
N TYR A 192 1.13 27.66 -5.99
CA TYR A 192 1.02 26.28 -5.56
C TYR A 192 1.59 25.31 -6.60
N LEU A 193 2.90 25.35 -6.80
CA LEU A 193 3.63 24.51 -7.75
C LEU A 193 3.95 23.10 -7.20
N THR A 194 3.70 22.87 -5.92
CA THR A 194 3.99 21.61 -5.23
C THR A 194 2.70 21.00 -4.67
N PHE A 195 2.55 19.70 -4.83
CA PHE A 195 1.59 18.91 -4.07
C PHE A 195 2.23 17.64 -3.54
N LEU A 196 1.69 17.15 -2.45
CA LEU A 196 2.15 15.99 -1.71
C LEU A 196 1.07 14.91 -1.80
N LEU A 197 1.46 13.73 -2.25
CA LEU A 197 0.61 12.55 -2.25
C LEU A 197 1.00 11.65 -1.09
N GLY A 198 0.07 11.42 -0.16
CA GLY A 198 0.20 10.45 0.90
C GLY A 198 -0.41 9.11 0.49
N SER A 199 0.26 8.03 0.78
CA SER A 199 -0.21 6.66 0.53
C SER A 199 -0.04 5.79 1.76
N VAL A 200 -0.98 4.88 2.00
CA VAL A 200 -0.87 3.86 3.07
C VAL A 200 0.21 2.83 2.80
N ARG A 201 0.69 2.74 1.57
CA ARG A 201 1.79 1.85 1.13
C ARG A 201 2.69 2.54 0.12
N PRO A 202 3.94 2.09 -0.05
CA PRO A 202 4.81 2.54 -1.12
C PRO A 202 4.15 2.44 -2.49
N ILE A 203 4.43 3.41 -3.37
CA ILE A 203 3.89 3.48 -4.74
C ILE A 203 5.01 3.52 -5.78
N GLN A 204 4.65 3.24 -7.04
CA GLN A 204 5.56 3.27 -8.20
C GLN A 204 5.04 4.18 -9.32
N GLY A 205 3.94 4.88 -9.08
CA GLY A 205 3.35 5.79 -10.06
C GLY A 205 2.11 6.50 -9.55
N ALA A 206 1.67 7.47 -10.33
CA ALA A 206 0.41 8.18 -10.13
C ALA A 206 -0.22 8.54 -11.47
N THR A 207 -1.53 8.38 -11.60
CA THR A 207 -2.28 8.87 -12.75
C THR A 207 -2.95 10.19 -12.38
N VAL A 208 -2.65 11.22 -13.16
CA VAL A 208 -3.21 12.58 -12.98
C VAL A 208 -4.27 12.82 -14.06
N TYR A 209 -5.49 13.05 -13.64
CA TYR A 209 -6.63 13.32 -14.51
C TYR A 209 -6.77 14.84 -14.69
N VAL A 210 -6.35 15.32 -15.85
CA VAL A 210 -6.25 16.76 -16.14
C VAL A 210 -7.58 17.29 -16.67
N SER A 211 -8.09 18.34 -16.05
CA SER A 211 -9.28 19.11 -16.45
C SER A 211 -8.91 20.22 -17.43
N SER A 212 -7.90 21.01 -17.09
CA SER A 212 -7.36 22.06 -17.96
C SER A 212 -5.85 21.90 -18.10
N ALA A 213 -5.41 21.86 -19.35
CA ALA A 213 -4.02 21.56 -19.69
C ALA A 213 -3.06 22.69 -19.28
N ASN A 214 -1.89 22.30 -18.76
CA ASN A 214 -0.78 23.24 -18.64
C ASN A 214 -0.28 23.66 -20.03
N THR A 215 -0.19 24.95 -20.24
CA THR A 215 0.27 25.54 -21.51
C THR A 215 1.72 26.04 -21.51
N SER A 216 2.37 26.03 -20.34
CA SER A 216 3.75 26.48 -20.16
C SER A 216 4.74 25.34 -20.18
N ALA A 217 5.88 25.51 -20.84
CA ALA A 217 6.98 24.57 -20.75
C ALA A 217 7.46 24.45 -19.29
N ASN A 218 7.63 23.25 -18.80
CA ASN A 218 8.03 23.00 -17.42
C ASN A 218 8.74 21.65 -17.26
N THR A 219 9.32 21.45 -16.09
CA THR A 219 9.86 20.18 -15.63
C THR A 219 9.10 19.68 -14.39
N LEU A 220 8.92 18.37 -14.29
CA LEU A 220 8.40 17.71 -13.11
C LEU A 220 9.56 17.12 -12.30
N THR A 221 9.54 17.34 -11.01
CA THR A 221 10.37 16.63 -10.05
C THR A 221 9.47 15.85 -9.12
N VAL A 222 9.77 14.56 -8.94
CA VAL A 222 9.11 13.70 -7.94
C VAL A 222 10.14 13.30 -6.90
N LYS A 223 9.75 13.38 -5.63
CA LYS A 223 10.58 12.93 -4.51
C LYS A 223 9.78 12.02 -3.60
N GLU A 224 10.44 11.07 -2.93
CA GLU A 224 9.87 10.24 -1.88
C GLU A 224 10.34 10.68 -0.49
N SER A 225 9.53 10.44 0.53
CA SER A 225 9.95 10.61 1.93
C SER A 225 10.88 9.48 2.37
N THR A 226 11.98 9.85 3.01
CA THR A 226 12.95 8.92 3.60
C THR A 226 13.24 9.30 5.05
N ASP A 227 14.18 8.64 5.68
CA ASP A 227 14.56 8.92 7.08
C ASP A 227 15.06 10.37 7.23
N GLY A 228 14.13 11.27 7.56
CA GLY A 228 14.43 12.69 7.80
C GLY A 228 14.65 13.54 6.55
N ASP A 229 14.50 13.03 5.33
CA ASP A 229 14.76 13.76 4.08
C ASP A 229 13.75 13.45 2.96
N TRP A 230 14.00 14.03 1.79
CA TRP A 230 13.26 13.85 0.56
C TRP A 230 14.20 13.46 -0.58
N ASN A 231 14.20 12.20 -0.97
CA ASN A 231 15.03 11.71 -2.08
C ASN A 231 14.35 11.91 -3.43
N ALA A 232 15.09 12.43 -4.41
CA ALA A 232 14.59 12.55 -5.77
C ALA A 232 14.43 11.18 -6.42
N LEU A 233 13.28 10.97 -7.07
CA LEU A 233 12.99 9.80 -7.88
C LEU A 233 13.29 10.07 -9.34
N THR A 234 13.81 9.06 -10.04
CA THR A 234 13.93 9.12 -11.49
C THR A 234 12.59 8.77 -12.12
N VAL A 235 11.91 9.76 -12.70
CA VAL A 235 10.68 9.54 -13.46
C VAL A 235 11.04 8.79 -14.73
N THR A 236 10.54 7.55 -14.86
CA THR A 236 10.77 6.67 -16.01
C THR A 236 9.86 7.01 -17.17
N SER A 237 8.64 7.49 -16.87
CA SER A 237 7.70 7.98 -17.88
C SER A 237 6.82 9.08 -17.29
N ASP A 238 6.58 10.13 -18.07
CA ASP A 238 5.59 11.18 -17.81
C ASP A 238 4.54 11.19 -18.93
N GLY A 239 3.50 10.38 -18.76
CA GLY A 239 2.37 10.29 -19.69
C GLY A 239 1.49 11.54 -19.72
N THR A 240 1.68 12.48 -18.77
CA THR A 240 0.98 13.77 -18.77
C THR A 240 1.66 14.81 -19.66
N ARG A 241 2.87 14.49 -20.17
CA ARG A 241 3.72 15.44 -20.88
C ARG A 241 3.41 15.49 -22.37
N VAL A 242 3.16 16.69 -22.88
CA VAL A 242 3.03 16.96 -24.32
C VAL A 242 3.91 18.16 -24.68
N SER A 243 4.77 18.00 -25.68
CA SER A 243 5.65 19.06 -26.20
C SER A 243 6.40 19.84 -25.10
N GLY A 244 6.98 19.12 -24.14
CA GLY A 244 7.76 19.72 -23.05
C GLY A 244 6.95 20.29 -21.88
N LYS A 245 5.64 20.07 -21.84
CA LYS A 245 4.71 20.57 -20.82
C LYS A 245 4.12 19.42 -20.05
N THR A 246 4.47 19.26 -18.78
CA THR A 246 3.86 18.31 -17.84
C THR A 246 2.47 18.79 -17.42
N PHE A 247 1.54 17.87 -17.16
CA PHE A 247 0.11 18.12 -16.92
C PHE A 247 -0.60 18.79 -18.11
N ALA A 248 -0.13 18.54 -19.33
CA ALA A 248 -0.79 19.00 -20.55
C ALA A 248 -1.91 18.07 -21.02
N GLN A 249 -1.99 16.86 -20.49
CA GLN A 249 -3.04 15.87 -20.72
C GLN A 249 -3.18 14.93 -19.52
N THR A 250 -4.30 14.21 -19.45
CA THR A 250 -4.44 13.08 -18.52
C THR A 250 -3.41 12.01 -18.86
N GLY A 251 -2.73 11.49 -17.84
CA GLY A 251 -1.72 10.46 -18.05
C GLY A 251 -1.09 9.95 -16.76
N THR A 252 -0.34 8.88 -16.88
CA THR A 252 0.35 8.22 -15.77
C THR A 252 1.82 8.64 -15.73
N ILE A 253 2.29 8.97 -14.54
CA ILE A 253 3.68 9.26 -14.22
C ILE A 253 4.22 8.04 -13.48
N THR A 254 5.34 7.47 -13.93
CA THR A 254 5.90 6.24 -13.36
C THR A 254 7.36 6.41 -12.96
N TRP A 255 7.76 5.65 -11.95
CA TRP A 255 9.12 5.48 -11.46
C TRP A 255 9.31 4.06 -10.94
N ASP A 256 10.53 3.67 -10.59
CA ASP A 256 10.81 2.36 -10.00
C ASP A 256 10.15 2.21 -8.62
N SER A 257 9.79 0.97 -8.25
CA SER A 257 9.14 0.68 -6.98
C SER A 257 9.95 1.18 -5.78
N THR A 258 9.30 1.91 -4.90
CA THR A 258 9.89 2.52 -3.70
C THR A 258 9.71 1.70 -2.42
N VAL A 259 9.29 0.43 -2.54
CA VAL A 259 9.01 -0.46 -1.40
C VAL A 259 10.19 -0.59 -0.42
N SER A 260 11.42 -0.51 -0.91
CA SER A 260 12.63 -0.63 -0.08
C SER A 260 13.18 0.71 0.42
N THR A 261 12.79 1.83 -0.17
CA THR A 261 13.43 3.14 0.04
C THR A 261 12.55 4.12 0.80
N THR A 262 11.28 4.22 0.44
CA THR A 262 10.37 5.18 1.08
C THR A 262 10.08 4.82 2.53
N LYS A 263 9.88 5.83 3.36
CA LYS A 263 9.57 5.70 4.79
C LYS A 263 8.30 6.46 5.14
N LEU A 264 7.57 5.94 6.12
CA LEU A 264 6.43 6.62 6.72
C LEU A 264 6.87 7.94 7.37
N LYS A 265 6.11 8.99 7.15
CA LYS A 265 6.37 10.32 7.73
C LYS A 265 5.06 10.93 8.19
N TYR A 266 5.07 11.55 9.37
CA TYR A 266 3.95 12.35 9.84
C TYR A 266 3.99 13.74 9.24
N LEU A 267 2.96 14.12 8.51
CA LEU A 267 2.87 15.40 7.84
C LEU A 267 1.40 15.84 7.75
N GLU A 268 1.12 17.08 8.16
CA GLU A 268 -0.21 17.70 8.10
C GLU A 268 -1.35 16.85 8.71
N GLY A 269 -1.08 16.14 9.80
CA GLY A 269 -2.05 15.28 10.49
C GLY A 269 -2.11 13.83 10.00
N TYR A 270 -1.38 13.48 8.94
CA TYR A 270 -1.40 12.14 8.35
C TYR A 270 -0.06 11.43 8.53
N TYR A 271 -0.07 10.16 8.94
CA TYR A 271 1.11 9.30 9.00
C TYR A 271 1.08 8.34 7.81
N LEU A 272 1.76 8.73 6.72
CA LEU A 272 1.71 8.06 5.42
C LEU A 272 3.09 7.98 4.78
N TYR A 273 3.22 7.19 3.71
CA TYR A 273 4.31 7.27 2.76
C TYR A 273 4.04 8.46 1.84
N TRP A 274 4.96 9.44 1.79
CA TRP A 274 4.73 10.69 1.09
C TRP A 274 5.55 10.82 -0.17
N TYR A 275 4.93 11.40 -1.19
CA TYR A 275 5.54 11.70 -2.48
C TYR A 275 5.28 13.15 -2.82
N GLN A 276 6.36 13.90 -3.08
CA GLN A 276 6.30 15.31 -3.41
C GLN A 276 6.41 15.49 -4.92
N PHE A 277 5.43 16.10 -5.52
CA PHE A 277 5.41 16.47 -6.93
C PHE A 277 5.59 17.99 -7.06
N THR A 278 6.59 18.42 -7.80
CA THR A 278 6.86 19.84 -8.02
C THR A 278 7.03 20.11 -9.51
N ILE A 279 6.26 21.06 -10.03
CA ILE A 279 6.44 21.59 -11.39
C ILE A 279 7.18 22.90 -11.34
N SER A 280 8.05 23.16 -12.34
CA SER A 280 8.89 24.37 -12.35
C SER A 280 8.13 25.62 -12.79
N ALA A 281 7.02 25.48 -13.52
CA ALA A 281 6.23 26.61 -14.05
C ALA A 281 4.85 26.14 -14.55
N GLY A 282 3.97 27.09 -14.81
CA GLY A 282 2.68 26.89 -15.46
C GLY A 282 1.53 26.66 -14.48
N SER A 283 0.41 26.19 -15.02
CA SER A 283 -0.81 25.90 -14.26
C SER A 283 -1.63 24.85 -14.97
N ALA A 284 -2.20 23.91 -14.22
CA ALA A 284 -3.13 22.88 -14.70
C ALA A 284 -4.32 22.75 -13.75
N GLY A 285 -5.49 22.48 -14.29
CA GLY A 285 -6.64 22.00 -13.49
C GLY A 285 -6.60 20.48 -13.41
N ILE A 286 -6.79 19.92 -12.21
CA ILE A 286 -6.74 18.49 -11.96
C ILE A 286 -8.10 18.05 -11.35
N TYR A 287 -8.74 17.04 -11.95
CA TYR A 287 -9.98 16.45 -11.45
C TYR A 287 -9.73 15.48 -10.28
N CYS A 288 -8.74 14.62 -10.44
CA CYS A 288 -8.50 13.48 -9.59
C CYS A 288 -7.05 13.01 -9.74
N ILE A 289 -6.53 12.37 -8.72
CA ILE A 289 -5.25 11.67 -8.76
C ILE A 289 -5.46 10.26 -8.22
N THR A 290 -4.97 9.27 -8.94
CA THR A 290 -4.89 7.88 -8.46
C THR A 290 -3.43 7.44 -8.38
N ILE A 291 -3.13 6.46 -7.56
CA ILE A 291 -1.78 5.98 -7.30
C ILE A 291 -1.64 4.50 -7.68
N ASP A 292 -0.47 4.14 -8.19
CA ASP A 292 -0.09 2.77 -8.53
C ASP A 292 0.66 2.14 -7.34
N MET A 293 0.01 1.17 -6.69
CA MET A 293 0.59 0.43 -5.56
C MET A 293 1.19 -0.89 -6.07
N PRO A 294 2.53 -1.04 -6.06
CA PRO A 294 3.16 -2.25 -6.57
C PRO A 294 2.81 -3.49 -5.76
N PHE A 295 3.01 -4.64 -6.35
CA PHE A 295 3.05 -5.90 -5.63
C PHE A 295 4.19 -5.86 -4.61
N GLN A 296 3.90 -6.14 -3.35
CA GLN A 296 4.90 -6.03 -2.29
C GLN A 296 4.66 -7.05 -1.17
N PRO A 297 5.71 -7.47 -0.45
CA PRO A 297 5.56 -8.32 0.72
C PRO A 297 4.68 -7.66 1.79
N ILE A 298 3.87 -8.47 2.50
CA ILE A 298 3.02 -7.98 3.60
C ILE A 298 3.87 -7.65 4.85
N ILE A 299 5.11 -8.14 4.93
CA ILE A 299 5.97 -7.97 6.09
C ILE A 299 6.27 -6.49 6.34
N ALA A 300 6.14 -6.07 7.60
CA ALA A 300 6.46 -4.73 8.09
C ALA A 300 5.66 -3.58 7.42
N LEU A 301 4.44 -3.85 6.97
CA LEU A 301 3.51 -2.82 6.54
C LEU A 301 2.69 -2.31 7.72
N TRP A 302 2.53 -1.00 7.81
CA TRP A 302 1.57 -0.40 8.73
C TRP A 302 0.14 -0.68 8.23
N ASP A 303 -0.73 -1.11 9.14
CA ASP A 303 -2.12 -1.45 8.82
C ASP A 303 -3.08 -0.24 8.83
N GLY A 304 -2.55 0.96 9.07
CA GLY A 304 -3.34 2.19 9.12
C GLY A 304 -4.09 2.40 10.44
N VAL A 305 -3.85 1.58 11.46
CA VAL A 305 -4.57 1.62 12.74
C VAL A 305 -3.65 2.06 13.88
N TYR A 306 -4.06 3.12 14.58
CA TYR A 306 -3.46 3.48 15.87
C TYR A 306 -4.00 2.59 16.99
N ARG A 307 -3.10 2.10 17.83
CA ARG A 307 -3.43 1.28 18.99
C ARG A 307 -3.03 1.99 20.26
N ASN A 308 -3.84 1.83 21.29
CA ASN A 308 -3.51 2.37 22.61
C ASN A 308 -2.32 1.64 23.23
N VAL A 309 -1.53 2.36 24.01
CA VAL A 309 -0.49 1.78 24.85
C VAL A 309 -1.12 0.87 25.92
N SER A 310 -0.40 -0.19 26.31
CA SER A 310 -0.87 -1.06 27.39
C SER A 310 -0.44 -0.54 28.76
N GLN A 311 0.74 0.10 28.83
CA GLN A 311 1.29 0.66 30.07
C GLN A 311 2.13 1.90 29.75
N PHE A 312 2.15 2.85 30.68
CA PHE A 312 2.97 4.04 30.59
C PHE A 312 3.53 4.39 31.96
N TYR A 313 4.83 4.34 32.09
CA TYR A 313 5.55 4.73 33.30
C TYR A 313 6.51 5.88 33.04
N LEU A 314 6.65 6.75 34.04
CA LEU A 314 7.66 7.80 34.06
C LEU A 314 8.68 7.48 35.15
N TYR A 315 9.97 7.47 34.82
CA TYR A 315 11.05 7.25 35.76
C TYR A 315 11.85 8.53 35.97
N THR A 316 11.79 9.07 37.18
CA THR A 316 12.50 10.28 37.61
C THR A 316 13.38 10.05 38.85
N GLY A 317 13.88 8.81 39.05
CA GLY A 317 14.52 8.30 40.25
C GLY A 317 13.65 7.29 40.97
N ALA A 318 12.35 7.34 40.75
CA ALA A 318 11.37 6.31 41.12
C ALA A 318 10.38 6.17 39.96
N GLN A 319 9.85 4.96 39.76
CA GLN A 319 8.85 4.68 38.75
C GLN A 319 7.47 5.16 39.20
N ALA A 320 6.76 5.88 38.35
CA ALA A 320 5.37 6.29 38.57
C ALA A 320 4.50 5.85 37.40
N ASP A 321 3.35 5.28 37.71
CA ASP A 321 2.37 4.80 36.72
C ASP A 321 1.43 5.93 36.30
N TYR A 322 1.41 6.19 35.00
CA TYR A 322 0.55 7.18 34.36
C TYR A 322 -0.33 6.54 33.24
N THR A 323 -0.47 5.23 33.24
CA THR A 323 -1.25 4.51 32.20
C THR A 323 -2.65 5.07 32.05
N THR A 324 -3.35 5.32 33.17
CA THR A 324 -4.73 5.89 33.13
C THR A 324 -4.74 7.28 32.51
N ASN A 325 -3.71 8.11 32.76
CA ASN A 325 -3.64 9.47 32.21
C ASN A 325 -3.50 9.47 30.69
N VAL A 326 -2.64 8.58 30.16
CA VAL A 326 -2.41 8.49 28.69
C VAL A 326 -3.54 7.82 27.94
N LEU A 327 -4.35 7.00 28.60
CA LEU A 327 -5.50 6.32 28.00
C LEU A 327 -6.79 7.15 28.08
N TYR A 328 -6.73 8.33 28.71
CA TYR A 328 -7.90 9.22 28.79
C TYR A 328 -8.26 9.77 27.40
N GLU A 329 -9.53 9.70 27.04
CA GLU A 329 -9.97 10.03 25.68
C GLU A 329 -9.97 11.54 25.37
N ASP A 330 -10.11 12.40 26.40
CA ASP A 330 -10.11 13.85 26.22
C ASP A 330 -8.68 14.41 26.22
N HIS A 331 -8.03 14.36 25.08
CA HIS A 331 -6.66 14.86 24.87
C HIS A 331 -6.60 16.39 24.73
N GLU A 332 -7.72 17.08 24.66
CA GLU A 332 -7.80 18.53 24.47
C GLU A 332 -7.68 19.29 25.79
N THR A 333 -7.96 18.63 26.94
CA THR A 333 -7.90 19.27 28.24
C THR A 333 -6.52 19.21 28.85
N SER A 334 -6.06 20.31 29.45
CA SER A 334 -4.78 20.43 30.13
C SER A 334 -4.84 20.14 31.64
N THR A 335 -5.79 19.32 32.09
CA THR A 335 -5.90 18.93 33.51
C THR A 335 -4.88 17.82 33.83
N ALA A 336 -4.29 17.85 35.02
CA ALA A 336 -3.26 16.90 35.41
C ALA A 336 -3.67 15.41 35.40
N SER A 337 -4.98 15.14 35.32
CA SER A 337 -5.54 13.78 35.19
C SER A 337 -5.65 13.29 33.74
N THR A 338 -5.46 14.16 32.75
CA THR A 338 -5.67 13.86 31.32
C THR A 338 -4.39 13.90 30.48
N TYR A 339 -3.24 14.20 31.09
CA TYR A 339 -1.95 14.19 30.43
C TYR A 339 -0.82 13.82 31.40
N VAL A 340 0.35 13.57 30.88
CA VAL A 340 1.59 13.34 31.64
C VAL A 340 2.56 14.48 31.37
N SER A 341 2.98 15.16 32.45
CA SER A 341 4.02 16.20 32.33
C SER A 341 5.40 15.59 32.22
N LEU A 342 6.12 15.89 31.14
CA LEU A 342 7.51 15.50 30.94
C LEU A 342 8.53 16.53 31.50
N ALA A 343 8.05 17.59 32.13
CA ALA A 343 8.90 18.67 32.67
C ALA A 343 9.94 18.17 33.73
N SER A 344 9.68 17.01 34.32
CA SER A 344 10.60 16.40 35.30
C SER A 344 11.72 15.56 34.65
N LEU A 345 11.69 15.35 33.33
CA LEU A 345 12.77 14.65 32.60
C LEU A 345 13.90 15.63 32.28
N VAL A 346 14.79 15.85 33.26
CA VAL A 346 15.88 16.83 33.19
C VAL A 346 17.27 16.18 33.10
N ALA A 347 17.35 14.85 33.22
CA ALA A 347 18.61 14.10 33.18
C ALA A 347 18.49 12.87 32.25
N THR A 348 19.60 12.46 31.65
CA THR A 348 19.68 11.29 30.74
C THR A 348 19.36 9.95 31.41
N THR A 349 19.33 9.92 32.74
CA THR A 349 18.91 8.75 33.52
C THR A 349 17.40 8.69 33.79
N GLN A 350 16.66 9.67 33.30
CA GLN A 350 15.20 9.76 33.43
C GLN A 350 14.54 9.46 32.09
N TYR A 351 13.48 8.69 32.10
CA TYR A 351 12.90 8.19 30.87
C TYR A 351 11.41 7.84 31.01
N MET A 352 10.74 7.72 29.87
CA MET A 352 9.42 7.10 29.75
C MET A 352 9.60 5.61 29.42
N GLU A 353 8.81 4.76 30.06
CA GLU A 353 8.71 3.34 29.76
C GLU A 353 7.30 3.07 29.21
N ILE A 354 7.20 2.63 27.97
CA ILE A 354 5.93 2.47 27.27
C ILE A 354 5.76 1.02 26.88
N GLY A 355 4.71 0.37 27.37
CA GLY A 355 4.42 -1.03 27.13
C GLY A 355 3.32 -1.24 26.09
N PHE A 356 3.48 -2.27 25.26
CA PHE A 356 2.55 -2.67 24.21
C PHE A 356 2.29 -4.17 24.26
N ALA A 357 1.10 -4.57 23.81
CA ALA A 357 0.76 -5.99 23.62
C ALA A 357 1.53 -6.64 22.46
N GLU A 358 1.89 -5.83 21.46
CA GLU A 358 2.59 -6.23 20.24
C GLU A 358 3.80 -5.32 20.00
N LYS A 359 4.80 -5.80 19.25
CA LYS A 359 5.98 -5.02 18.86
C LYS A 359 5.57 -3.84 17.96
N GLN A 360 6.15 -2.67 18.22
CA GLN A 360 5.83 -1.44 17.50
C GLN A 360 7.07 -0.87 16.81
N THR A 361 6.84 -0.04 15.80
CA THR A 361 7.86 0.72 15.08
C THR A 361 7.55 2.23 15.05
N GLY A 362 6.53 2.67 15.77
CA GLY A 362 6.16 4.08 15.85
C GLY A 362 5.24 4.38 17.01
N LEU A 363 5.32 5.62 17.49
CA LEU A 363 4.54 6.18 18.58
C LEU A 363 3.94 7.50 18.14
N TYR A 364 2.62 7.66 18.27
CA TYR A 364 1.96 8.93 18.05
C TYR A 364 1.78 9.66 19.38
N PHE A 365 2.39 10.84 19.49
CA PHE A 365 2.29 11.71 20.65
C PHE A 365 1.29 12.83 20.37
N VAL A 366 0.25 12.92 21.17
CA VAL A 366 -0.69 14.04 21.18
C VAL A 366 -0.30 14.97 22.33
N LEU A 367 0.05 16.20 22.01
CA LEU A 367 0.47 17.18 22.99
C LEU A 367 -0.67 18.19 23.20
N PRO A 368 -1.04 18.53 24.47
CA PRO A 368 -2.03 19.52 24.74
C PRO A 368 -1.62 20.90 24.17
N THR A 369 -2.62 21.62 23.64
CA THR A 369 -2.40 22.95 23.07
C THR A 369 -1.69 23.88 24.06
N GLY A 370 -0.59 24.49 23.63
CA GLY A 370 0.22 25.41 24.46
C GLY A 370 1.17 24.73 25.46
N ASN A 371 1.16 23.39 25.56
CA ASN A 371 2.06 22.62 26.44
C ASN A 371 3.05 21.81 25.62
N VAL A 372 3.82 22.48 24.79
CA VAL A 372 4.84 21.90 23.93
C VAL A 372 6.24 22.21 24.47
N ASN A 373 7.22 21.37 24.13
CA ASN A 373 8.60 21.60 24.50
C ASN A 373 9.20 22.76 23.70
N SER A 374 9.81 23.71 24.39
CA SER A 374 10.55 24.85 23.80
C SER A 374 12.07 24.78 24.06
N HIS A 375 12.56 23.73 24.73
CA HIS A 375 13.97 23.56 25.07
C HIS A 375 14.61 22.52 24.13
N GLY A 376 15.85 22.75 23.75
CA GLY A 376 16.60 21.84 22.89
C GLY A 376 16.64 20.44 23.50
N ALA A 377 15.98 19.49 22.87
CA ALA A 377 15.94 18.09 23.25
C ALA A 377 15.79 17.22 22.00
N ALA A 378 16.43 16.07 22.01
CA ALA A 378 16.23 15.04 20.99
C ALA A 378 15.69 13.77 21.66
N VAL A 379 14.67 13.15 21.04
CA VAL A 379 14.16 11.87 21.50
C VAL A 379 15.10 10.75 21.09
N ALA A 380 15.42 9.86 22.04
CA ALA A 380 16.08 8.58 21.78
C ALA A 380 15.13 7.47 22.22
N ILE A 381 15.13 6.36 21.50
CA ILE A 381 14.25 5.23 21.77
C ILE A 381 15.10 3.97 21.88
N ASP A 382 14.87 3.27 22.98
CA ASP A 382 15.47 1.96 23.25
C ASP A 382 14.37 0.91 23.41
N TYR A 383 14.65 -0.32 23.02
CA TYR A 383 13.79 -1.48 23.20
C TYR A 383 14.38 -2.48 24.20
N TRP A 384 13.55 -3.23 24.89
CA TRP A 384 13.99 -4.30 25.78
C TRP A 384 14.34 -5.56 24.99
N ASN A 385 15.57 -6.05 25.11
CA ASN A 385 16.06 -7.23 24.39
C ASN A 385 16.01 -8.54 25.21
N GLY A 386 15.38 -8.50 26.39
CA GLY A 386 15.32 -9.62 27.33
C GLY A 386 16.31 -9.54 28.49
N SER A 387 17.34 -8.69 28.38
CA SER A 387 18.36 -8.50 29.43
C SER A 387 18.69 -7.04 29.71
N ALA A 388 18.61 -6.17 28.71
CA ALA A 388 18.92 -4.75 28.77
C ALA A 388 18.13 -3.95 27.73
N TYR A 389 18.11 -2.65 27.91
CA TYR A 389 17.65 -1.74 26.86
C TYR A 389 18.74 -1.56 25.80
N ALA A 390 18.33 -1.62 24.53
CA ALA A 390 19.20 -1.45 23.37
C ALA A 390 18.56 -0.43 22.42
N SER A 391 19.38 0.40 21.78
CA SER A 391 18.89 1.43 20.88
C SER A 391 18.21 0.85 19.65
N VAL A 392 17.09 1.46 19.24
CA VAL A 392 16.44 1.16 17.96
C VAL A 392 17.23 1.69 16.75
N GLY A 393 18.26 2.50 16.98
CA GLY A 393 19.04 3.18 15.93
C GLY A 393 18.46 4.55 15.59
N THR A 394 18.36 4.85 14.31
CA THR A 394 17.82 6.13 13.83
C THR A 394 16.33 6.26 14.13
N VAL A 395 15.96 7.35 14.78
CA VAL A 395 14.56 7.72 15.05
C VAL A 395 14.18 8.87 14.12
N MET A 396 13.06 8.70 13.43
CA MET A 396 12.38 9.80 12.76
C MET A 396 11.46 10.48 13.76
N ASP A 397 11.74 11.72 14.08
CA ASP A 397 10.99 12.46 15.09
C ASP A 397 10.03 13.48 14.44
N GLY A 398 8.80 13.05 14.15
CA GLY A 398 7.73 13.92 13.64
C GLY A 398 7.16 14.88 14.69
N THR A 399 7.60 14.79 15.96
CA THR A 399 7.25 15.77 17.01
C THR A 399 8.20 16.96 17.04
N ALA A 400 9.31 16.89 16.30
CA ALA A 400 10.34 17.92 16.31
C ALA A 400 9.94 19.16 15.45
N THR A 401 10.37 20.31 15.95
CA THR A 401 10.40 21.57 15.19
C THR A 401 11.75 22.23 15.42
N ALA A 402 12.47 22.53 14.34
CA ALA A 402 13.81 23.13 14.40
C ALA A 402 14.77 22.35 15.33
N GLY A 403 14.68 21.01 15.35
CA GLY A 403 15.53 20.15 16.17
C GLY A 403 15.13 20.02 17.65
N VAL A 404 13.95 20.51 18.02
CA VAL A 404 13.39 20.40 19.37
C VAL A 404 12.30 19.34 19.35
N SER A 405 12.52 18.19 19.99
CA SER A 405 11.51 17.12 20.13
C SER A 405 10.35 17.54 21.02
N PHE A 406 9.17 16.99 20.77
CA PHE A 406 7.91 17.32 21.47
C PHE A 406 7.50 18.81 21.35
N ALA A 407 7.91 19.46 20.28
CA ALA A 407 7.49 20.84 19.96
C ALA A 407 6.13 20.92 19.27
N LYS A 408 5.61 19.79 18.80
CA LYS A 408 4.28 19.63 18.20
C LYS A 408 3.81 18.19 18.39
N SER A 409 2.51 17.95 18.26
CA SER A 409 1.97 16.58 18.11
C SER A 409 2.53 15.92 16.86
N GLY A 410 2.83 14.63 16.92
CA GLY A 410 3.43 13.92 15.79
C GLY A 410 3.82 12.49 16.10
N VAL A 411 4.30 11.78 15.07
CA VAL A 411 4.77 10.41 15.20
C VAL A 411 6.28 10.36 15.29
N THR A 412 6.79 9.66 16.29
CA THR A 412 8.17 9.17 16.28
C THR A 412 8.17 7.76 15.71
N SER A 413 9.08 7.45 14.81
CA SER A 413 9.17 6.12 14.21
C SER A 413 10.61 5.68 14.01
N TRP A 414 10.83 4.37 13.90
CA TRP A 414 12.14 3.77 13.72
C TRP A 414 12.08 2.56 12.82
N ASN A 415 13.23 2.06 12.38
CA ASN A 415 13.32 0.90 11.52
C ASN A 415 12.90 -0.38 12.26
N ASN A 416 12.32 -1.32 11.56
CA ASN A 416 11.86 -2.61 12.07
C ASN A 416 13.00 -3.61 12.40
N THR A 417 14.26 -3.26 12.23
CA THR A 417 15.40 -4.15 12.50
C THR A 417 15.50 -4.60 13.96
N SER A 418 15.00 -3.79 14.90
CA SER A 418 14.94 -4.12 16.32
C SER A 418 13.89 -5.18 16.67
N LEU A 419 12.85 -5.35 15.82
CA LEU A 419 11.72 -6.23 16.11
C LEU A 419 12.11 -7.69 16.35
N ALA A 420 13.15 -8.18 15.68
CA ALA A 420 13.63 -9.56 15.87
C ALA A 420 14.20 -9.80 17.27
N SER A 421 14.84 -8.78 17.85
CA SER A 421 15.53 -8.86 19.15
C SER A 421 14.69 -8.37 20.31
N GLU A 422 13.58 -7.68 20.04
CA GLU A 422 12.68 -7.17 21.07
C GLU A 422 11.99 -8.30 21.83
N GLN A 423 12.00 -8.22 23.17
CA GLN A 423 11.41 -9.19 24.08
C GLN A 423 10.41 -8.51 25.03
N LYS A 424 9.50 -9.32 25.61
CA LYS A 424 8.61 -8.83 26.67
C LYS A 424 9.42 -8.60 27.96
N LYS A 425 9.24 -7.46 28.58
CA LYS A 425 9.70 -7.17 29.93
C LYS A 425 8.59 -7.60 30.90
N GLN A 426 8.93 -8.46 31.84
CA GLN A 426 8.03 -8.94 32.92
C GLN A 426 8.15 -8.07 34.14
#